data_2817dd8ad0c9e447cc4e40dab5804f3a
#
_entry.id   2817dd8ad0c9e447cc4e40dab5804f3a
#
_cell.length_a   1.000
_cell.length_b   1.000
_cell.length_c   1.000
_cell.angle_alpha   90.00
_cell.angle_beta   90.00
_cell.angle_gamma   90.00
#
_symmetry.space_group_name_H-M   'P 1'
#
loop_
_entity.id
_entity.type
_entity.pdbx_description
1 polymer ?
#
loop_
_entity_poly.entity_id
_entity_poly.type
_entity_poly.pdbx_seq_one_letter_code
_entity_poly.pdbx_strand_id
1 'polypeptide(L)'
;MFKDMARLLITLTIIAASAGFLLSMVESATREPIKEQRRLQMIKALSAVLPEFDNAPDTDTVSLQNGVNKKGEPVQVTVYRARKGGELVGTAFKVIAPEGYSGNIEVMVGLRTDEQVNAIEILTHAETPGLGSKIAESWFKDMFKGKGLDNADWRVKKDGGEFDQISGATISPRAVVGAVKKGLEFFRKHKTEILAEGGKS
;
A
#
# COMPACT_ATOMS: atom_id res chain seq x y z
N MET A 1 26.33 -15.64 49.41
CA MET A 1 26.74 -15.05 48.09
C MET A 1 26.45 -15.98 46.90
N PHE A 2 27.10 -17.17 46.77
CA PHE A 2 26.81 -18.08 45.61
C PHE A 2 25.35 -18.60 45.59
N LYS A 3 24.78 -18.97 46.74
CA LYS A 3 23.39 -19.44 46.82
C LYS A 3 22.39 -18.33 46.47
N ASP A 4 22.64 -17.10 46.85
CA ASP A 4 21.77 -15.95 46.55
C ASP A 4 21.85 -15.60 45.06
N MET A 5 23.03 -15.62 44.46
CA MET A 5 23.22 -15.44 43.01
C MET A 5 22.50 -16.53 42.21
N ALA A 6 22.65 -17.80 42.62
CA ALA A 6 21.95 -18.91 41.94
C ALA A 6 20.42 -18.75 42.07
N ARG A 7 19.87 -18.35 43.23
CA ARG A 7 18.46 -18.08 43.42
C ARG A 7 17.95 -16.97 42.53
N LEU A 8 18.68 -15.86 42.45
CA LEU A 8 18.33 -14.73 41.55
C LEU A 8 18.35 -15.15 40.06
N LEU A 9 19.35 -15.91 39.63
CA LEU A 9 19.45 -16.43 38.27
C LEU A 9 18.25 -17.32 37.92
N ILE A 10 17.92 -18.28 38.82
CA ILE A 10 16.78 -19.18 38.60
C ILE A 10 15.47 -18.38 38.51
N THR A 11 15.25 -17.45 39.43
CA THR A 11 14.05 -16.62 39.43
C THR A 11 13.91 -15.79 38.16
N LEU A 12 15.02 -15.15 37.72
CA LEU A 12 15.03 -14.37 36.48
C LEU A 12 14.78 -15.24 35.25
N THR A 13 15.38 -16.44 35.21
CA THR A 13 15.18 -17.41 34.11
C THR A 13 13.72 -17.86 34.03
N ILE A 14 13.09 -18.16 35.18
CA ILE A 14 11.67 -18.58 35.22
C ILE A 14 10.77 -17.43 34.72
N ILE A 15 11.01 -16.19 35.17
CA ILE A 15 10.23 -15.03 34.73
C ILE A 15 10.40 -14.81 33.23
N ALA A 16 11.64 -14.85 32.72
CA ALA A 16 11.92 -14.67 31.29
C ALA A 16 11.31 -15.78 30.43
N ALA A 17 11.42 -17.04 30.88
CA ALA A 17 10.84 -18.19 30.21
C ALA A 17 9.30 -18.12 30.18
N SER A 18 8.67 -17.74 31.30
CA SER A 18 7.23 -17.59 31.39
C SER A 18 6.73 -16.46 30.49
N ALA A 19 7.41 -15.33 30.46
CA ALA A 19 7.07 -14.20 29.59
C ALA A 19 7.22 -14.58 28.11
N GLY A 20 8.31 -15.22 27.74
CA GLY A 20 8.54 -15.73 26.38
C GLY A 20 7.50 -16.75 25.94
N PHE A 21 7.13 -17.67 26.81
CA PHE A 21 6.08 -18.66 26.55
C PHE A 21 4.71 -17.99 26.32
N LEU A 22 4.31 -17.06 27.20
CA LEU A 22 3.05 -16.33 27.04
C LEU A 22 3.03 -15.52 25.76
N LEU A 23 4.12 -14.81 25.42
CA LEU A 23 4.23 -14.05 24.19
C LEU A 23 4.12 -14.94 22.94
N SER A 24 4.80 -16.08 22.94
CA SER A 24 4.71 -17.07 21.85
C SER A 24 3.30 -17.66 21.70
N MET A 25 2.62 -17.91 22.81
CA MET A 25 1.24 -18.40 22.80
C MET A 25 0.28 -17.35 22.21
N VAL A 26 0.41 -16.08 22.60
CA VAL A 26 -0.39 -14.98 22.06
C VAL A 26 -0.09 -14.80 20.56
N GLU A 27 1.18 -14.79 20.15
CA GLU A 27 1.56 -14.66 18.74
C GLU A 27 0.95 -15.80 17.90
N SER A 28 1.06 -17.05 18.35
CA SER A 28 0.49 -18.19 17.65
C SER A 28 -1.04 -18.12 17.52
N ALA A 29 -1.74 -17.66 18.57
CA ALA A 29 -3.19 -17.51 18.56
C ALA A 29 -3.69 -16.35 17.71
N THR A 30 -2.88 -15.29 17.55
CA THR A 30 -3.28 -14.08 16.83
C THR A 30 -2.81 -14.05 15.38
N ARG A 31 -1.87 -14.88 14.99
CA ARG A 31 -1.26 -14.91 13.65
C ARG A 31 -2.29 -15.10 12.52
N GLU A 32 -3.11 -16.14 12.61
CA GLU A 32 -4.11 -16.44 11.57
C GLU A 32 -5.24 -15.40 11.51
N PRO A 33 -5.86 -14.97 12.62
CA PRO A 33 -6.82 -13.87 12.60
C PRO A 33 -6.25 -12.57 11.99
N ILE A 34 -5.02 -12.20 12.31
CA ILE A 34 -4.37 -11.01 11.76
C ILE A 34 -4.16 -11.15 10.23
N LYS A 35 -3.72 -12.33 9.78
CA LYS A 35 -3.52 -12.61 8.36
C LYS A 35 -4.84 -12.51 7.57
N GLU A 36 -5.91 -13.08 8.10
CA GLU A 36 -7.23 -13.00 7.46
C GLU A 36 -7.77 -11.56 7.42
N GLN A 37 -7.62 -10.80 8.51
CA GLN A 37 -7.99 -9.39 8.53
C GLN A 37 -7.22 -8.56 7.49
N ARG A 38 -5.92 -8.80 7.34
CA ARG A 38 -5.11 -8.14 6.30
C ARG A 38 -5.58 -8.50 4.90
N ARG A 39 -5.96 -9.77 4.66
CA ARG A 39 -6.53 -10.21 3.38
C ARG A 39 -7.85 -9.52 3.09
N LEU A 40 -8.76 -9.47 4.06
CA LEU A 40 -10.04 -8.77 3.92
C LEU A 40 -9.87 -7.27 3.65
N GLN A 41 -8.93 -6.62 4.34
CA GLN A 41 -8.58 -5.22 4.08
C GLN A 41 -8.05 -5.03 2.65
N MET A 42 -7.20 -5.94 2.16
CA MET A 42 -6.70 -5.90 0.80
C MET A 42 -7.83 -6.04 -0.23
N ILE A 43 -8.71 -7.04 -0.08
CA ILE A 43 -9.86 -7.23 -0.96
C ILE A 43 -10.77 -6.01 -0.96
N LYS A 44 -11.03 -5.42 0.21
CA LYS A 44 -11.81 -4.18 0.33
C LYS A 44 -11.15 -3.01 -0.42
N ALA A 45 -9.84 -2.86 -0.29
CA ALA A 45 -9.10 -1.82 -1.00
C ALA A 45 -9.12 -2.05 -2.51
N LEU A 46 -8.93 -3.30 -2.98
CA LEU A 46 -9.04 -3.65 -4.39
C LEU A 46 -10.43 -3.32 -4.95
N SER A 47 -11.50 -3.68 -4.22
CA SER A 47 -12.87 -3.36 -4.61
C SER A 47 -13.17 -1.86 -4.63
N ALA A 48 -12.48 -1.06 -3.80
CA ALA A 48 -12.65 0.38 -3.76
C ALA A 48 -11.96 1.10 -4.93
N VAL A 49 -10.87 0.53 -5.46
CA VAL A 49 -10.08 1.21 -6.49
C VAL A 49 -10.26 0.66 -7.90
N LEU A 50 -10.68 -0.59 -8.05
CA LEU A 50 -10.87 -1.23 -9.36
C LEU A 50 -12.24 -0.89 -9.96
N PRO A 51 -12.38 -0.90 -11.30
CA PRO A 51 -13.67 -0.97 -11.96
C PRO A 51 -14.41 -2.25 -11.54
N GLU A 52 -15.71 -2.36 -11.89
CA GLU A 52 -16.50 -3.55 -11.61
C GLU A 52 -15.86 -4.81 -12.24
N PHE A 53 -15.69 -5.87 -11.45
CA PHE A 53 -15.04 -7.13 -11.84
C PHE A 53 -15.80 -8.35 -11.30
N ASP A 54 -15.56 -9.52 -11.90
CA ASP A 54 -16.18 -10.80 -11.54
C ASP A 54 -15.16 -11.91 -11.20
N ASN A 55 -13.85 -11.62 -11.33
CA ASN A 55 -12.78 -12.54 -10.92
C ASN A 55 -12.35 -12.31 -9.46
N ALA A 56 -11.31 -13.00 -9.01
CA ALA A 56 -10.62 -12.80 -7.73
C ALA A 56 -9.26 -12.11 -7.99
N PRO A 57 -9.18 -10.76 -7.95
CA PRO A 57 -7.95 -10.03 -8.29
C PRO A 57 -6.78 -10.35 -7.36
N ASP A 58 -7.06 -10.79 -6.13
CA ASP A 58 -6.03 -11.20 -5.16
C ASP A 58 -5.28 -12.48 -5.58
N THR A 59 -5.82 -13.24 -6.53
CA THR A 59 -5.21 -14.45 -7.11
C THR A 59 -4.69 -14.25 -8.54
N ASP A 60 -5.22 -13.28 -9.29
CA ASP A 60 -4.74 -12.94 -10.64
C ASP A 60 -3.72 -11.80 -10.56
N THR A 61 -2.47 -12.16 -10.26
CA THR A 61 -1.41 -11.19 -10.00
C THR A 61 -0.20 -11.38 -10.90
N VAL A 62 0.51 -10.26 -11.13
CA VAL A 62 1.83 -10.25 -11.76
C VAL A 62 2.80 -9.53 -10.81
N SER A 63 3.95 -10.14 -10.53
CA SER A 63 5.00 -9.52 -9.73
C SER A 63 6.11 -9.02 -10.62
N LEU A 64 6.40 -7.71 -10.56
CA LEU A 64 7.38 -7.03 -11.40
C LEU A 64 8.42 -6.32 -10.53
N GLN A 65 9.66 -6.29 -11.02
CA GLN A 65 10.73 -5.60 -10.31
C GLN A 65 10.65 -4.09 -10.56
N ASN A 66 10.65 -3.29 -9.49
CA ASN A 66 10.68 -1.84 -9.54
C ASN A 66 11.94 -1.29 -8.85
N GLY A 67 13.08 -1.47 -9.50
CA GLY A 67 14.37 -1.01 -8.97
C GLY A 67 14.89 -1.82 -7.79
N VAL A 68 15.74 -1.19 -6.99
CA VAL A 68 16.35 -1.77 -5.79
C VAL A 68 16.17 -0.84 -4.59
N ASN A 69 16.06 -1.40 -3.39
CA ASN A 69 16.00 -0.63 -2.16
C ASN A 69 17.37 -0.06 -1.76
N LYS A 70 17.44 0.70 -0.67
CA LYS A 70 18.69 1.27 -0.15
C LYS A 70 19.76 0.22 0.22
N LYS A 71 19.38 -1.05 0.34
CA LYS A 71 20.30 -2.17 0.62
C LYS A 71 20.72 -2.93 -0.65
N GLY A 72 20.28 -2.48 -1.84
CA GLY A 72 20.55 -3.18 -3.11
C GLY A 72 19.64 -4.38 -3.40
N GLU A 73 18.61 -4.62 -2.59
CA GLU A 73 17.67 -5.72 -2.78
C GLU A 73 16.58 -5.33 -3.79
N PRO A 74 16.15 -6.22 -4.70
CA PRO A 74 15.11 -5.91 -5.68
C PRO A 74 13.77 -5.62 -4.98
N VAL A 75 13.16 -4.50 -5.33
CA VAL A 75 11.81 -4.16 -4.88
C VAL A 75 10.81 -4.79 -5.85
N GLN A 76 9.95 -5.65 -5.33
CA GLN A 76 8.87 -6.28 -6.09
C GLN A 76 7.58 -5.48 -5.91
N VAL A 77 6.89 -5.20 -7.01
CA VAL A 77 5.54 -4.62 -7.02
C VAL A 77 4.58 -5.67 -7.55
N THR A 78 3.60 -6.03 -6.73
CA THR A 78 2.51 -6.93 -7.14
C THR A 78 1.42 -6.11 -7.79
N VAL A 79 1.06 -6.45 -9.02
CA VAL A 79 -0.04 -5.87 -9.78
C VAL A 79 -1.20 -6.87 -9.77
N TYR A 80 -2.34 -6.43 -9.31
CA TYR A 80 -3.61 -7.17 -9.24
C TYR A 80 -4.43 -6.87 -10.50
N ARG A 81 -4.98 -7.89 -11.13
CA ARG A 81 -5.75 -7.75 -12.38
C ARG A 81 -7.23 -8.01 -12.14
N ALA A 82 -8.05 -7.02 -12.48
CA ALA A 82 -9.50 -7.13 -12.45
C ALA A 82 -10.01 -7.54 -13.83
N ARG A 83 -10.82 -8.60 -13.87
CA ARG A 83 -11.47 -9.07 -15.09
C ARG A 83 -12.98 -9.07 -14.94
N LYS A 84 -13.66 -8.89 -16.07
CA LYS A 84 -15.12 -9.02 -16.18
C LYS A 84 -15.44 -9.80 -17.45
N GLY A 85 -16.12 -10.94 -17.33
CA GLY A 85 -16.35 -11.84 -18.45
C GLY A 85 -15.07 -12.39 -19.09
N GLY A 86 -13.97 -12.50 -18.34
CA GLY A 86 -12.65 -12.91 -18.80
C GLY A 86 -11.76 -11.79 -19.36
N GLU A 87 -12.33 -10.64 -19.74
CA GLU A 87 -11.58 -9.50 -20.26
C GLU A 87 -10.99 -8.66 -19.12
N LEU A 88 -9.77 -8.13 -19.32
CA LEU A 88 -9.14 -7.23 -18.36
C LEU A 88 -9.84 -5.87 -18.38
N VAL A 89 -10.40 -5.46 -17.24
CA VAL A 89 -11.10 -4.16 -17.08
C VAL A 89 -10.31 -3.15 -16.27
N GLY A 90 -9.31 -3.59 -15.52
CA GLY A 90 -8.46 -2.70 -14.73
C GLY A 90 -7.36 -3.46 -14.00
N THR A 91 -6.46 -2.69 -13.43
CA THR A 91 -5.36 -3.19 -12.61
C THR A 91 -5.21 -2.36 -11.35
N ALA A 92 -4.68 -2.95 -10.29
CA ALA A 92 -4.34 -2.21 -9.08
C ALA A 92 -2.96 -2.61 -8.58
N PHE A 93 -2.27 -1.69 -7.94
CA PHE A 93 -0.99 -1.95 -7.28
C PHE A 93 -0.76 -0.97 -6.14
N LYS A 94 0.08 -1.39 -5.20
CA LYS A 94 0.46 -0.56 -4.07
C LYS A 94 1.66 0.31 -4.41
N VAL A 95 1.57 1.61 -4.09
CA VAL A 95 2.70 2.53 -4.10
C VAL A 95 2.98 3.01 -2.67
N ILE A 96 4.23 3.34 -2.41
CA ILE A 96 4.67 3.89 -1.13
C ILE A 96 5.16 5.31 -1.37
N ALA A 97 4.61 6.26 -0.60
CA ALA A 97 5.09 7.63 -0.51
C ALA A 97 5.98 7.76 0.74
N PRO A 98 7.32 7.67 0.60
CA PRO A 98 8.23 7.69 1.74
C PRO A 98 8.42 9.09 2.35
N GLU A 99 7.96 10.10 1.65
CA GLU A 99 8.14 11.53 1.99
C GLU A 99 6.92 12.11 2.72
N GLY A 100 6.10 11.28 3.37
CA GLY A 100 5.04 11.73 4.27
C GLY A 100 5.62 12.49 5.47
N TYR A 101 4.79 13.33 6.12
CA TYR A 101 5.25 14.13 7.27
C TYR A 101 5.66 13.25 8.46
N SER A 102 4.87 12.24 8.77
CA SER A 102 5.11 11.31 9.88
C SER A 102 5.64 9.94 9.44
N GLY A 103 6.08 9.81 8.18
CA GLY A 103 6.63 8.57 7.65
C GLY A 103 5.96 8.10 6.36
N ASN A 104 6.04 6.81 6.11
CA ASN A 104 5.51 6.22 4.88
C ASN A 104 3.99 6.30 4.82
N ILE A 105 3.46 6.67 3.65
CA ILE A 105 2.04 6.54 3.32
C ILE A 105 1.92 5.45 2.27
N GLU A 106 1.12 4.42 2.54
CA GLU A 106 0.84 3.36 1.57
C GLU A 106 -0.48 3.64 0.86
N VAL A 107 -0.45 3.61 -0.46
CA VAL A 107 -1.60 3.92 -1.31
C VAL A 107 -1.85 2.77 -2.27
N MET A 108 -3.07 2.29 -2.35
CA MET A 108 -3.54 1.43 -3.43
C MET A 108 -4.00 2.30 -4.57
N VAL A 109 -3.49 2.06 -5.77
CA VAL A 109 -3.86 2.78 -6.99
C VAL A 109 -4.54 1.82 -7.93
N GLY A 110 -5.77 2.11 -8.31
CA GLY A 110 -6.51 1.39 -9.33
C GLY A 110 -6.48 2.14 -10.65
N LEU A 111 -6.16 1.44 -11.74
CA LEU A 111 -6.13 1.96 -13.10
C LEU A 111 -7.16 1.25 -13.97
N ARG A 112 -7.74 1.99 -14.90
CA ARG A 112 -8.48 1.46 -16.02
C ARG A 112 -7.52 1.06 -17.15
N THR A 113 -8.02 0.37 -18.15
CA THR A 113 -7.26 -0.07 -19.32
C THR A 113 -6.73 1.09 -20.19
N ASP A 114 -7.33 2.28 -20.06
CA ASP A 114 -6.90 3.53 -20.73
C ASP A 114 -5.78 4.28 -19.96
N GLU A 115 -5.13 3.65 -18.98
CA GLU A 115 -4.05 4.20 -18.14
C GLU A 115 -4.48 5.35 -17.22
N GLN A 116 -5.77 5.57 -17.06
CA GLN A 116 -6.26 6.59 -16.14
C GLN A 116 -6.58 5.98 -14.77
N VAL A 117 -6.37 6.75 -13.73
CA VAL A 117 -6.73 6.36 -12.36
C VAL A 117 -8.25 6.18 -12.28
N ASN A 118 -8.68 5.00 -11.88
CA ASN A 118 -10.09 4.76 -11.55
C ASN A 118 -10.41 5.31 -10.15
N ALA A 119 -9.60 4.94 -9.17
CA ALA A 119 -9.63 5.50 -7.81
C ALA A 119 -8.30 5.21 -7.08
N ILE A 120 -8.09 5.87 -5.95
CA ILE A 120 -7.04 5.54 -5.00
C ILE A 120 -7.63 5.26 -3.61
N GLU A 121 -6.94 4.44 -2.82
CA GLU A 121 -7.28 4.19 -1.42
C GLU A 121 -6.03 4.28 -0.55
N ILE A 122 -6.11 5.02 0.57
CA ILE A 122 -5.01 5.11 1.53
C ILE A 122 -5.07 3.87 2.43
N LEU A 123 -4.06 3.02 2.35
CA LEU A 123 -4.00 1.76 3.10
C LEU A 123 -3.51 1.98 4.52
N THR A 124 -2.39 2.71 4.66
CA THR A 124 -1.77 3.02 5.95
C THR A 124 -1.10 4.38 5.90
N HIS A 125 -1.15 5.11 7.01
CA HIS A 125 -0.40 6.33 7.25
C HIS A 125 -0.23 6.58 8.74
N ALA A 126 0.76 7.38 9.13
CA ALA A 126 0.98 7.85 10.49
C ALA A 126 0.80 9.37 10.62
N GLU A 127 0.13 9.99 9.64
CA GLU A 127 -0.05 11.44 9.55
C GLU A 127 -0.87 12.00 10.71
N THR A 128 -0.62 13.25 11.08
CA THR A 128 -1.29 13.94 12.20
C THR A 128 -2.81 14.00 12.00
N PRO A 129 -3.60 13.54 12.99
CA PRO A 129 -5.06 13.63 12.95
C PRO A 129 -5.57 15.06 12.74
N GLY A 130 -6.59 15.22 11.87
CA GLY A 130 -7.18 16.52 11.51
C GLY A 130 -6.33 17.39 10.58
N LEU A 131 -5.08 16.99 10.28
CA LEU A 131 -4.17 17.64 9.34
C LEU A 131 -3.82 16.68 8.20
N GLY A 132 -2.62 16.14 8.18
CA GLY A 132 -2.16 15.22 7.12
C GLY A 132 -3.04 13.99 6.92
N SER A 133 -3.74 13.51 7.95
CA SER A 133 -4.70 12.39 7.88
C SER A 133 -5.88 12.63 6.91
N LYS A 134 -6.15 13.88 6.54
CA LYS A 134 -7.21 14.22 5.56
C LYS A 134 -6.95 13.68 4.15
N ILE A 135 -5.74 13.21 3.86
CA ILE A 135 -5.45 12.45 2.62
C ILE A 135 -6.34 11.21 2.47
N ALA A 136 -6.86 10.65 3.56
CA ALA A 136 -7.77 9.51 3.55
C ALA A 136 -9.25 9.89 3.32
N GLU A 137 -9.59 11.17 3.33
CA GLU A 137 -10.95 11.66 3.07
C GLU A 137 -11.31 11.55 1.58
N SER A 138 -12.59 11.32 1.28
CA SER A 138 -13.07 11.09 -0.08
C SER A 138 -12.74 12.24 -1.02
N TRP A 139 -12.93 13.50 -0.59
CA TRP A 139 -12.65 14.67 -1.43
C TRP A 139 -11.20 14.71 -1.94
N PHE A 140 -10.23 14.27 -1.14
CA PHE A 140 -8.83 14.21 -1.57
C PHE A 140 -8.60 13.06 -2.56
N LYS A 141 -9.12 11.87 -2.26
CA LYS A 141 -8.99 10.69 -3.12
C LYS A 141 -9.65 10.88 -4.47
N ASP A 142 -10.80 11.55 -4.50
CA ASP A 142 -11.59 11.78 -5.71
C ASP A 142 -10.88 12.70 -6.73
N MET A 143 -9.93 13.53 -6.30
CA MET A 143 -9.12 14.36 -7.21
C MET A 143 -8.30 13.55 -8.22
N PHE A 144 -7.99 12.31 -7.91
CA PHE A 144 -7.17 11.45 -8.77
C PHE A 144 -7.98 10.77 -9.87
N LYS A 145 -9.29 10.69 -9.72
CA LYS A 145 -10.17 9.99 -10.66
C LYS A 145 -10.10 10.58 -12.07
N GLY A 146 -9.85 9.71 -13.06
CA GLY A 146 -9.72 10.11 -14.47
C GLY A 146 -8.39 10.79 -14.81
N LYS A 147 -7.45 10.91 -13.86
CA LYS A 147 -6.12 11.48 -14.10
C LYS A 147 -5.16 10.42 -14.62
N GLY A 148 -4.38 10.77 -15.64
CA GLY A 148 -3.31 9.98 -16.22
C GLY A 148 -2.05 10.81 -16.35
N LEU A 149 -0.97 10.23 -16.87
CA LEU A 149 0.30 10.96 -17.02
C LEU A 149 0.22 12.14 -18.01
N ASP A 150 -0.64 12.04 -19.02
CA ASP A 150 -0.68 12.99 -20.13
C ASP A 150 -1.79 14.04 -20.00
N ASN A 151 -2.71 13.86 -19.04
CA ASN A 151 -3.87 14.74 -18.88
C ASN A 151 -3.95 15.47 -17.54
N ALA A 152 -2.88 15.42 -16.72
CA ALA A 152 -2.84 16.09 -15.43
C ALA A 152 -1.44 16.63 -15.09
N ASP A 153 -1.41 17.78 -14.41
CA ASP A 153 -0.18 18.29 -13.79
C ASP A 153 -0.02 17.70 -12.38
N TRP A 154 0.86 16.72 -12.27
CA TRP A 154 1.13 15.94 -11.05
C TRP A 154 1.90 16.71 -9.98
N ARG A 155 1.43 17.93 -9.68
CA ARG A 155 1.91 18.77 -8.59
C ARG A 155 0.73 19.28 -7.77
N VAL A 156 0.96 19.63 -6.51
CA VAL A 156 -0.06 20.33 -5.71
C VAL A 156 -0.19 21.77 -6.17
N LYS A 157 -1.35 22.40 -5.99
CA LYS A 157 -1.64 23.78 -6.40
C LYS A 157 -0.62 24.80 -5.86
N LYS A 158 -0.13 24.58 -4.63
CA LYS A 158 0.94 25.42 -4.04
C LYS A 158 2.23 25.42 -4.87
N ASP A 159 2.49 24.35 -5.62
CA ASP A 159 3.65 24.17 -6.49
C ASP A 159 3.30 24.45 -7.96
N GLY A 160 2.11 25.02 -8.23
CA GLY A 160 1.63 25.37 -9.57
C GLY A 160 0.93 24.24 -10.32
N GLY A 161 0.56 23.13 -9.66
CA GLY A 161 -0.14 22.00 -10.28
C GLY A 161 -1.65 22.01 -10.05
N GLU A 162 -2.28 20.83 -10.21
CA GLU A 162 -3.75 20.70 -10.20
C GLU A 162 -4.33 20.18 -8.89
N PHE A 163 -3.53 19.47 -8.07
CA PHE A 163 -4.04 18.79 -6.88
C PHE A 163 -4.13 19.74 -5.69
N ASP A 164 -5.27 19.74 -4.99
CA ASP A 164 -5.43 20.53 -3.78
C ASP A 164 -4.49 20.05 -2.66
N GLN A 165 -3.91 21.00 -1.94
CA GLN A 165 -3.21 20.72 -0.70
C GLN A 165 -4.15 20.87 0.50
N ILE A 166 -3.76 20.26 1.62
CA ILE A 166 -4.42 20.44 2.91
C ILE A 166 -3.81 21.66 3.60
N SER A 167 -4.66 22.60 4.03
CA SER A 167 -4.20 23.78 4.77
C SER A 167 -3.44 23.34 6.04
N GLY A 168 -2.23 23.84 6.20
CA GLY A 168 -1.34 23.47 7.31
C GLY A 168 -0.64 22.11 7.16
N ALA A 169 -0.91 21.31 6.11
CA ALA A 169 -0.33 19.97 5.92
C ALA A 169 -0.02 19.69 4.43
N THR A 170 0.82 20.48 3.80
CA THR A 170 1.14 20.36 2.36
C THR A 170 2.02 19.13 2.05
N ILE A 171 2.80 18.65 3.01
CA ILE A 171 3.76 17.54 2.81
C ILE A 171 3.04 16.25 2.40
N SER A 172 2.02 15.86 3.14
CA SER A 172 1.30 14.59 2.92
C SER A 172 0.62 14.52 1.54
N PRO A 173 -0.15 15.55 1.08
CA PRO A 173 -0.68 15.59 -0.28
C PRO A 173 0.41 15.54 -1.36
N ARG A 174 1.50 16.30 -1.20
CA ARG A 174 2.62 16.29 -2.14
C ARG A 174 3.24 14.91 -2.27
N ALA A 175 3.45 14.22 -1.14
CA ALA A 175 3.99 12.87 -1.10
C ALA A 175 3.07 11.87 -1.83
N VAL A 176 1.76 11.92 -1.59
CA VAL A 176 0.79 11.04 -2.26
C VAL A 176 0.74 11.31 -3.76
N VAL A 177 0.62 12.57 -4.19
CA VAL A 177 0.59 12.95 -5.63
C VAL A 177 1.85 12.45 -6.34
N GLY A 178 3.02 12.68 -5.74
CA GLY A 178 4.29 12.21 -6.29
C GLY A 178 4.40 10.69 -6.36
N ALA A 179 3.90 9.97 -5.36
CA ALA A 179 3.92 8.51 -5.35
C ALA A 179 2.97 7.91 -6.39
N VAL A 180 1.76 8.46 -6.54
CA VAL A 180 0.80 8.01 -7.57
C VAL A 180 1.39 8.26 -8.96
N LYS A 181 1.98 9.43 -9.23
CA LYS A 181 2.68 9.71 -10.49
C LYS A 181 3.73 8.65 -10.81
N LYS A 182 4.64 8.36 -9.85
CA LYS A 182 5.67 7.32 -10.01
C LYS A 182 5.05 5.93 -10.26
N GLY A 183 3.91 5.65 -9.65
CA GLY A 183 3.16 4.42 -9.91
C GLY A 183 2.63 4.33 -11.34
N LEU A 184 2.12 5.42 -11.89
CA LEU A 184 1.69 5.50 -13.30
C LEU A 184 2.87 5.34 -14.26
N GLU A 185 4.01 5.96 -13.97
CA GLU A 185 5.25 5.80 -14.74
C GLU A 185 5.73 4.35 -14.75
N PHE A 186 5.69 3.68 -13.58
CA PHE A 186 5.98 2.25 -13.46
C PHE A 186 5.02 1.41 -14.30
N PHE A 187 3.71 1.65 -14.19
CA PHE A 187 2.70 0.94 -14.97
C PHE A 187 2.96 1.09 -16.48
N ARG A 188 3.17 2.32 -16.96
CA ARG A 188 3.45 2.62 -18.38
C ARG A 188 4.68 1.87 -18.88
N LYS A 189 5.75 1.83 -18.08
CA LYS A 189 6.99 1.12 -18.39
C LYS A 189 6.78 -0.40 -18.56
N HIS A 190 5.93 -0.99 -17.71
CA HIS A 190 5.71 -2.44 -17.66
C HIS A 190 4.36 -2.87 -18.27
N LYS A 191 3.69 -1.97 -19.01
CA LYS A 191 2.34 -2.18 -19.54
C LYS A 191 2.21 -3.51 -20.30
N THR A 192 3.14 -3.82 -21.18
CA THR A 192 3.10 -5.04 -21.98
C THR A 192 3.12 -6.30 -21.10
N GLU A 193 3.93 -6.31 -20.05
CA GLU A 193 4.05 -7.44 -19.13
C GLU A 193 2.79 -7.56 -18.25
N ILE A 194 2.22 -6.43 -17.81
CA ILE A 194 1.02 -6.37 -16.97
C ILE A 194 -0.22 -6.84 -17.75
N LEU A 195 -0.33 -6.42 -19.01
CA LEU A 195 -1.48 -6.73 -19.87
C LEU A 195 -1.35 -8.09 -20.59
N ALA A 196 -0.16 -8.70 -20.62
CA ALA A 196 0.02 -10.03 -21.18
C ALA A 196 -0.93 -11.02 -20.52
N GLU A 197 -1.64 -11.79 -21.31
CA GLU A 197 -2.47 -12.89 -20.82
C GLU A 197 -1.61 -13.84 -20.01
N GLY A 198 -2.04 -14.16 -18.78
CA GLY A 198 -1.25 -14.82 -17.79
C GLY A 198 -0.55 -16.09 -18.31
N GLY A 199 0.76 -16.01 -18.37
CA GLY A 199 1.58 -17.19 -18.38
C GLY A 199 1.33 -17.92 -17.06
N LYS A 200 0.68 -19.09 -17.14
CA LYS A 200 0.60 -20.05 -16.03
C LYS A 200 2.02 -20.35 -15.59
N SER A 201 2.35 -20.03 -14.34
CA SER A 201 3.46 -20.69 -13.62
C SER A 201 2.88 -21.77 -12.75
#